data_37f4c715dbd805f83ef5e665e2f5c757
#
_entry.id   37f4c715dbd805f83ef5e665e2f5c757
#
_cell.length_a   1.000
_cell.length_b   1.000
_cell.length_c   1.000
_cell.angle_alpha   90.00
_cell.angle_beta   90.00
_cell.angle_gamma   90.00
#
_symmetry.space_group_name_H-M   'P 1'
#
loop_
_entity.id
_entity.type
_entity.pdbx_description
1 polymer ?
#
loop_
_entity_poly.entity_id
_entity_poly.type
_entity_poly.pdbx_seq_one_letter_code
_entity_poly.pdbx_strand_id
1 'polypeptide(L)'
;MATLAPFVPVQPPRTADWMPGWRGLFGERLRNTIYGWPEPAFDEFYRKRRVLGFTVHIVTDPDLVERVLLGNKDNYLRPRIAQRILSPLIGNGLLSSEGEDWRKQRRIVAPTFAPGAVGKMAGTIARVAARQVEGWLRGAIRTDMARAATDATMQIIADTLFSSDARLTTRAAGEHIDNLVMASGQARISTILGLQDFDISPVMARARRGRIYLRNTLTALVRERGPSGGADDFFGGLIRALYDQFPAAEAEALAVDNAITFYVAGHETTSNALAWTIYLLAAQPALQEDARAEAVAALDGDVATLADRVPLLRQILDEAMRLYPPAPRFDREALAADRLGEVEIAPGDLVSIWPWLIHRHRKLWDNPDAFDHMRFAPEAKAKLHRFQYLPFGGGQRVCVGARFAIVEALVILAHWLAARRFSLPAGFTPYPMGTVTLRPKGGMWLEMEPV
;
A
#
# COMPACT_ATOMS: atom_id res chain seq x y z
N MET A 1 -30.13 21.67 15.91
CA MET A 1 -29.68 20.85 14.78
C MET A 1 -29.51 19.43 15.30
N ALA A 2 -30.28 18.46 14.80
CA ALA A 2 -30.07 17.06 15.14
C ALA A 2 -28.71 16.67 14.58
N THR A 3 -27.77 16.30 15.44
CA THR A 3 -26.49 15.71 15.03
C THR A 3 -26.82 14.39 14.37
N LEU A 4 -26.74 14.31 13.03
CA LEU A 4 -26.78 13.06 12.31
C LEU A 4 -25.74 12.12 12.91
N ALA A 5 -26.14 10.86 13.17
CA ALA A 5 -25.21 9.86 13.65
C ALA A 5 -24.00 9.78 12.69
N PRO A 6 -22.77 9.69 13.24
CA PRO A 6 -21.57 9.67 12.38
C PRO A 6 -21.61 8.43 11.47
N PHE A 7 -21.23 8.61 10.21
CA PHE A 7 -21.13 7.52 9.24
C PHE A 7 -20.02 6.53 9.66
N VAL A 8 -20.41 5.29 9.94
CA VAL A 8 -19.48 4.19 10.25
C VAL A 8 -19.39 3.30 9.00
N PRO A 9 -18.26 3.34 8.27
CA PRO A 9 -18.09 2.53 7.08
C PRO A 9 -17.87 1.06 7.41
N VAL A 10 -18.04 0.21 6.39
CA VAL A 10 -17.97 -1.26 6.55
C VAL A 10 -16.62 -1.72 7.11
N GLN A 11 -16.68 -2.68 8.02
CA GLN A 11 -15.50 -3.35 8.59
C GLN A 11 -15.80 -4.83 8.83
N PRO A 12 -14.77 -5.71 8.88
CA PRO A 12 -14.97 -7.09 9.23
C PRO A 12 -15.51 -7.24 10.67
N PRO A 13 -16.28 -8.29 10.94
CA PRO A 13 -16.81 -8.53 12.29
C PRO A 13 -15.67 -8.72 13.30
N ARG A 14 -15.88 -8.19 14.50
CA ARG A 14 -15.02 -8.37 15.67
C ARG A 14 -15.51 -9.51 16.54
N THR A 15 -14.67 -10.02 17.42
CA THR A 15 -15.04 -10.97 18.47
C THR A 15 -15.02 -10.29 19.83
N ALA A 16 -15.82 -10.77 20.79
CA ALA A 16 -15.83 -10.19 22.13
C ALA A 16 -14.45 -10.28 22.80
N ASP A 17 -13.82 -11.45 22.73
CA ASP A 17 -12.57 -11.73 23.42
C ASP A 17 -11.48 -12.35 22.56
N TRP A 18 -10.27 -12.37 23.10
CA TRP A 18 -9.12 -13.03 22.51
C TRP A 18 -9.35 -14.53 22.39
N MET A 19 -9.26 -15.06 21.17
CA MET A 19 -9.35 -16.50 20.92
C MET A 19 -7.96 -17.17 20.96
N PRO A 20 -7.90 -18.49 21.26
CA PRO A 20 -6.65 -19.25 21.15
C PRO A 20 -6.00 -19.08 19.77
N GLY A 21 -4.65 -18.96 19.74
CA GLY A 21 -3.89 -18.66 18.51
C GLY A 21 -4.13 -19.65 17.37
N TRP A 22 -4.36 -20.94 17.68
CA TRP A 22 -4.62 -21.96 16.69
C TRP A 22 -5.94 -21.75 15.91
N ARG A 23 -6.94 -21.08 16.48
CA ARG A 23 -8.18 -20.72 15.76
C ARG A 23 -7.96 -19.73 14.62
N GLY A 24 -6.88 -18.94 14.66
CA GLY A 24 -6.50 -18.06 13.58
C GLY A 24 -5.98 -18.78 12.32
N LEU A 25 -5.71 -20.09 12.45
CA LEU A 25 -5.23 -20.93 11.34
C LEU A 25 -6.36 -21.53 10.48
N PHE A 26 -7.61 -21.21 10.78
CA PHE A 26 -8.78 -21.76 10.10
C PHE A 26 -9.76 -20.69 9.65
N GLY A 27 -10.51 -21.03 8.60
CA GLY A 27 -11.60 -20.20 8.08
C GLY A 27 -11.16 -18.87 7.45
N GLU A 28 -11.98 -17.86 7.60
CA GLU A 28 -11.74 -16.52 7.02
C GLU A 28 -10.50 -15.83 7.62
N ARG A 29 -10.17 -16.09 8.88
CA ARG A 29 -8.98 -15.52 9.55
C ARG A 29 -7.66 -15.90 8.88
N LEU A 30 -7.56 -17.10 8.31
CA LEU A 30 -6.38 -17.51 7.56
C LEU A 30 -6.21 -16.71 6.27
N ARG A 31 -7.33 -16.27 5.69
CA ARG A 31 -7.38 -15.59 4.39
C ARG A 31 -7.44 -14.08 4.51
N ASN A 32 -7.94 -13.57 5.64
CA ASN A 32 -8.17 -12.17 5.89
C ASN A 32 -7.58 -11.78 7.24
N THR A 33 -6.41 -11.14 7.23
CA THR A 33 -5.65 -10.82 8.44
C THR A 33 -6.33 -9.80 9.35
N ILE A 34 -7.27 -9.02 8.80
CA ILE A 34 -8.04 -8.03 9.56
C ILE A 34 -9.38 -8.57 10.09
N TYR A 35 -9.72 -9.83 9.78
CA TYR A 35 -10.98 -10.45 10.20
C TYR A 35 -10.92 -10.94 11.64
N GLY A 36 -12.00 -10.69 12.38
CA GLY A 36 -12.22 -11.29 13.71
C GLY A 36 -11.22 -10.85 14.78
N TRP A 37 -10.69 -9.65 14.70
CA TRP A 37 -9.95 -9.05 15.80
C TRP A 37 -10.89 -8.89 17.00
N PRO A 38 -10.42 -9.18 18.24
CA PRO A 38 -11.26 -9.01 19.42
C PRO A 38 -11.40 -7.54 19.82
N GLU A 39 -12.50 -7.19 20.44
CA GLU A 39 -12.75 -5.82 20.92
C GLU A 39 -11.62 -5.27 21.81
N PRO A 40 -11.03 -6.05 22.76
CA PRO A 40 -9.91 -5.56 23.56
C PRO A 40 -8.68 -5.15 22.75
N ALA A 41 -8.48 -5.67 21.51
CA ALA A 41 -7.35 -5.28 20.68
C ALA A 41 -7.37 -3.80 20.27
N PHE A 42 -8.51 -3.13 20.38
CA PHE A 42 -8.69 -1.71 20.10
C PHE A 42 -8.57 -0.81 21.34
N ASP A 43 -8.25 -1.40 22.50
CA ASP A 43 -8.07 -0.71 23.80
C ASP A 43 -6.73 -1.03 24.47
N GLU A 44 -6.13 -2.17 24.13
CA GLU A 44 -4.86 -2.63 24.68
C GLU A 44 -3.70 -2.13 23.83
N PHE A 45 -2.75 -1.41 24.41
CA PHE A 45 -1.54 -0.94 23.72
C PHE A 45 -0.52 -2.04 23.44
N TYR A 46 -0.65 -3.18 24.11
CA TYR A 46 0.28 -4.28 23.96
C TYR A 46 -0.40 -5.63 24.24
N ARG A 47 -0.01 -6.64 23.43
CA ARG A 47 -0.43 -8.04 23.65
C ARG A 47 0.63 -9.02 23.20
N LYS A 48 1.07 -9.92 24.09
CA LYS A 48 1.94 -11.06 23.75
C LYS A 48 1.12 -12.26 23.31
N ARG A 49 1.54 -12.91 22.25
CA ARG A 49 0.90 -14.13 21.73
C ARG A 49 1.95 -15.16 21.33
N ARG A 50 1.58 -16.45 21.37
CA ARG A 50 2.33 -17.55 20.76
C ARG A 50 1.55 -18.08 19.57
N VAL A 51 2.19 -18.09 18.39
CA VAL A 51 1.58 -18.56 17.14
C VAL A 51 2.60 -19.43 16.40
N LEU A 52 2.29 -20.72 16.18
CA LEU A 52 3.17 -21.67 15.47
C LEU A 52 4.63 -21.70 15.99
N GLY A 53 4.81 -21.63 17.29
CA GLY A 53 6.14 -21.62 17.93
C GLY A 53 6.82 -20.25 17.99
N PHE A 54 6.32 -19.25 17.26
CA PHE A 54 6.83 -17.87 17.35
C PHE A 54 6.19 -17.12 18.51
N THR A 55 6.99 -16.34 19.23
CA THR A 55 6.48 -15.32 20.13
C THR A 55 6.22 -14.06 19.31
N VAL A 56 4.99 -13.54 19.40
CA VAL A 56 4.56 -12.35 18.68
C VAL A 56 4.10 -11.30 19.68
N HIS A 57 4.72 -10.14 19.65
CA HIS A 57 4.38 -8.97 20.42
C HIS A 57 3.57 -8.01 19.54
N ILE A 58 2.26 -7.94 19.73
CA ILE A 58 1.39 -6.98 19.07
C ILE A 58 1.53 -5.65 19.81
N VAL A 59 2.02 -4.62 19.11
CA VAL A 59 2.31 -3.31 19.68
C VAL A 59 1.48 -2.26 18.94
N THR A 60 0.66 -1.53 19.68
CA THR A 60 -0.20 -0.45 19.18
C THR A 60 0.05 0.88 19.88
N ASP A 61 0.89 0.90 20.92
CA ASP A 61 1.37 2.10 21.60
C ASP A 61 2.32 2.89 20.68
N PRO A 62 2.05 4.17 20.35
CA PRO A 62 2.89 4.97 19.48
C PRO A 62 4.33 5.15 19.99
N ASP A 63 4.55 5.27 21.31
CA ASP A 63 5.89 5.43 21.90
C ASP A 63 6.70 4.14 21.76
N LEU A 64 6.07 2.99 21.98
CA LEU A 64 6.72 1.69 21.78
C LEU A 64 7.02 1.41 20.31
N VAL A 65 6.11 1.83 19.42
CA VAL A 65 6.33 1.77 17.96
C VAL A 65 7.50 2.66 17.56
N GLU A 66 7.63 3.86 18.14
CA GLU A 66 8.75 4.76 17.90
C GLU A 66 10.09 4.13 18.34
N ARG A 67 10.13 3.50 19.52
CA ARG A 67 11.31 2.78 19.99
C ARG A 67 11.76 1.70 19.00
N VAL A 68 10.82 0.88 18.51
CA VAL A 68 11.12 -0.20 17.56
C VAL A 68 11.58 0.34 16.21
N LEU A 69 10.98 1.41 15.70
CA LEU A 69 11.25 1.89 14.35
C LEU A 69 12.35 2.94 14.26
N LEU A 70 12.65 3.64 15.36
CA LEU A 70 13.67 4.69 15.43
C LEU A 70 14.67 4.47 16.57
N GLY A 71 14.20 4.33 17.81
CA GLY A 71 15.05 4.37 19.00
C GLY A 71 16.04 3.20 19.06
N ASN A 72 15.63 2.00 18.64
CA ASN A 72 16.47 0.80 18.58
C ASN A 72 16.37 0.08 17.23
N LYS A 73 16.29 0.87 16.16
CA LYS A 73 15.99 0.42 14.78
C LYS A 73 16.94 -0.65 14.24
N ASP A 74 18.20 -0.65 14.67
CA ASP A 74 19.21 -1.58 14.19
C ASP A 74 19.06 -2.97 14.84
N ASN A 75 18.33 -3.07 15.96
CA ASN A 75 17.93 -4.34 16.58
C ASN A 75 16.68 -4.97 15.93
N TYR A 76 15.93 -4.23 15.12
CA TYR A 76 14.63 -4.65 14.60
C TYR A 76 14.64 -4.73 13.07
N LEU A 77 14.95 -5.91 12.54
CA LEU A 77 14.98 -6.16 11.10
C LEU A 77 13.64 -6.71 10.60
N ARG A 78 13.53 -6.80 9.29
CA ARG A 78 12.42 -7.54 8.67
C ARG A 78 12.51 -9.03 9.07
N PRO A 79 11.39 -9.67 9.45
CA PRO A 79 11.41 -11.07 9.83
C PRO A 79 11.99 -11.97 8.74
N ARG A 80 12.85 -12.92 9.12
CA ARG A 80 13.45 -13.89 8.19
C ARG A 80 12.41 -14.66 7.42
N ILE A 81 11.25 -14.96 8.05
CA ILE A 81 10.15 -15.62 7.37
C ILE A 81 9.56 -14.74 6.25
N ALA A 82 9.45 -13.43 6.45
CA ALA A 82 8.98 -12.52 5.42
C ALA A 82 9.96 -12.44 4.24
N GLN A 83 11.27 -12.45 4.51
CA GLN A 83 12.29 -12.52 3.46
C GLN A 83 12.19 -13.81 2.65
N ARG A 84 12.03 -14.97 3.32
CA ARG A 84 11.82 -16.26 2.64
C ARG A 84 10.58 -16.30 1.74
N ILE A 85 9.54 -15.53 2.07
CA ILE A 85 8.33 -15.42 1.24
C ILE A 85 8.56 -14.46 0.07
N LEU A 86 9.15 -13.30 0.32
CA LEU A 86 9.25 -12.21 -0.65
C LEU A 86 10.39 -12.41 -1.65
N SER A 87 11.61 -12.76 -1.19
CA SER A 87 12.78 -12.84 -2.09
C SER A 87 12.61 -13.80 -3.27
N PRO A 88 12.00 -14.99 -3.12
CA PRO A 88 11.73 -15.85 -4.28
C PRO A 88 10.75 -15.25 -5.30
N LEU A 89 9.90 -14.30 -4.89
CA LEU A 89 8.88 -13.69 -5.75
C LEU A 89 9.39 -12.43 -6.44
N ILE A 90 10.04 -11.53 -5.69
CA ILE A 90 10.43 -10.19 -6.15
C ILE A 90 11.94 -9.96 -6.20
N GLY A 91 12.76 -10.97 -5.86
CA GLY A 91 14.22 -10.85 -5.82
C GLY A 91 14.72 -10.06 -4.60
N ASN A 92 15.93 -9.48 -4.70
CA ASN A 92 16.63 -8.76 -3.63
C ASN A 92 16.57 -7.24 -3.81
N GLY A 93 15.46 -6.71 -4.36
CA GLY A 93 15.24 -5.27 -4.49
C GLY A 93 15.01 -4.58 -3.14
N LEU A 94 14.72 -3.28 -3.19
CA LEU A 94 14.57 -2.39 -2.02
C LEU A 94 13.56 -2.90 -0.99
N LEU A 95 12.52 -3.62 -1.41
CA LEU A 95 11.50 -4.14 -0.51
C LEU A 95 11.98 -5.36 0.29
N SER A 96 12.80 -6.22 -0.26
CA SER A 96 13.24 -7.50 0.33
C SER A 96 14.64 -7.47 0.95
N SER A 97 15.53 -6.57 0.48
CA SER A 97 16.90 -6.45 0.98
C SER A 97 16.98 -5.91 2.41
N GLU A 98 18.07 -6.22 3.12
CA GLU A 98 18.35 -5.78 4.49
C GLU A 98 19.79 -5.26 4.63
N GLY A 99 20.10 -4.68 5.78
CA GLY A 99 21.44 -4.25 6.16
C GLY A 99 22.04 -3.20 5.22
N GLU A 100 23.30 -3.41 4.85
CA GLU A 100 24.06 -2.46 4.04
C GLU A 100 23.57 -2.43 2.57
N ASP A 101 23.15 -3.58 2.01
CA ASP A 101 22.63 -3.65 0.65
C ASP A 101 21.35 -2.83 0.50
N TRP A 102 20.48 -2.90 1.52
CA TRP A 102 19.29 -2.05 1.55
C TRP A 102 19.67 -0.55 1.65
N ARG A 103 20.64 -0.20 2.50
CA ARG A 103 21.08 1.20 2.66
C ARG A 103 21.61 1.77 1.34
N LYS A 104 22.43 1.00 0.61
CA LYS A 104 22.94 1.38 -0.71
C LYS A 104 21.80 1.59 -1.71
N GLN A 105 20.92 0.60 -1.87
CA GLN A 105 19.78 0.71 -2.78
C GLN A 105 18.86 1.88 -2.40
N ARG A 106 18.58 2.08 -1.10
CA ARG A 106 17.76 3.19 -0.61
C ARG A 106 18.36 4.55 -1.00
N ARG A 107 19.68 4.70 -0.89
CA ARG A 107 20.39 5.93 -1.24
C ARG A 107 20.31 6.23 -2.74
N ILE A 108 20.37 5.20 -3.58
CA ILE A 108 20.23 5.32 -5.04
C ILE A 108 18.81 5.76 -5.42
N VAL A 109 17.81 5.14 -4.79
CA VAL A 109 16.39 5.27 -5.17
C VAL A 109 15.74 6.55 -4.62
N ALA A 110 16.06 6.94 -3.38
CA ALA A 110 15.34 8.00 -2.68
C ALA A 110 15.29 9.36 -3.40
N PRO A 111 16.36 9.83 -4.07
CA PRO A 111 16.33 11.11 -4.78
C PRO A 111 15.26 11.19 -5.87
N THR A 112 14.92 10.08 -6.52
CA THR A 112 13.92 10.05 -7.60
C THR A 112 12.49 10.25 -7.09
N PHE A 113 12.25 9.98 -5.83
CA PHE A 113 10.97 10.23 -5.16
C PHE A 113 10.95 11.53 -4.35
N ALA A 114 11.98 12.38 -4.50
CA ALA A 114 12.00 13.70 -3.90
C ALA A 114 10.90 14.61 -4.51
N PRO A 115 10.38 15.60 -3.76
CA PRO A 115 9.25 16.43 -4.20
C PRO A 115 9.39 17.02 -5.60
N GLY A 116 10.55 17.56 -5.95
CA GLY A 116 10.80 18.15 -7.26
C GLY A 116 10.80 17.13 -8.41
N ALA A 117 11.27 15.89 -8.17
CA ALA A 117 11.21 14.82 -9.15
C ALA A 117 9.77 14.33 -9.37
N VAL A 118 9.00 14.18 -8.28
CA VAL A 118 7.58 13.78 -8.35
C VAL A 118 6.75 14.84 -9.07
N GLY A 119 7.01 16.15 -8.85
CA GLY A 119 6.34 17.22 -9.56
C GLY A 119 6.45 17.12 -11.08
N LYS A 120 7.61 16.68 -11.61
CA LYS A 120 7.81 16.45 -13.04
C LYS A 120 6.94 15.30 -13.60
N MET A 121 6.55 14.36 -12.76
CA MET A 121 5.70 13.22 -13.14
C MET A 121 4.20 13.57 -13.16
N ALA A 122 3.80 14.66 -12.51
CA ALA A 122 2.39 15.05 -12.36
C ALA A 122 1.65 15.20 -13.71
N GLY A 123 2.31 15.76 -14.74
CA GLY A 123 1.72 15.87 -16.06
C GLY A 123 1.43 14.52 -16.73
N THR A 124 2.28 13.52 -16.49
CA THR A 124 2.03 12.14 -16.99
C THR A 124 0.87 11.49 -16.24
N ILE A 125 0.81 11.67 -14.92
CA ILE A 125 -0.30 11.19 -14.10
C ILE A 125 -1.63 11.77 -14.57
N ALA A 126 -1.68 13.10 -14.78
CA ALA A 126 -2.88 13.78 -15.25
C ALA A 126 -3.34 13.30 -16.64
N ARG A 127 -2.42 13.09 -17.57
CA ARG A 127 -2.77 12.56 -18.91
C ARG A 127 -3.39 11.16 -18.83
N VAL A 128 -2.92 10.29 -17.95
CA VAL A 128 -3.51 8.95 -17.76
C VAL A 128 -4.89 9.07 -17.15
N ALA A 129 -5.06 9.89 -16.10
CA ALA A 129 -6.34 10.12 -15.45
C ALA A 129 -7.39 10.71 -16.42
N ALA A 130 -7.01 11.72 -17.21
CA ALA A 130 -7.87 12.33 -18.22
C ALA A 130 -8.33 11.30 -19.29
N ARG A 131 -7.41 10.51 -19.85
CA ARG A 131 -7.75 9.46 -20.83
C ARG A 131 -8.72 8.42 -20.27
N GLN A 132 -8.55 8.07 -18.99
CA GLN A 132 -9.47 7.13 -18.35
C GLN A 132 -10.90 7.70 -18.27
N VAL A 133 -11.00 8.95 -17.85
CA VAL A 133 -12.28 9.66 -17.76
C VAL A 133 -12.94 9.82 -19.13
N GLU A 134 -12.20 10.14 -20.19
CA GLU A 134 -12.70 10.18 -21.56
C GLU A 134 -13.33 8.83 -21.98
N GLY A 135 -12.76 7.72 -21.55
CA GLY A 135 -13.35 6.40 -21.75
C GLY A 135 -14.71 6.23 -21.07
N TRP A 136 -14.92 6.84 -19.91
CA TRP A 136 -16.19 6.81 -19.19
C TRP A 136 -17.28 7.68 -19.82
N LEU A 137 -16.93 8.78 -20.45
CA LEU A 137 -17.89 9.67 -21.14
C LEU A 137 -18.67 8.95 -22.25
N ARG A 138 -18.19 7.79 -22.70
CA ARG A 138 -18.82 6.96 -23.71
C ARG A 138 -19.89 5.99 -23.16
N GLY A 139 -20.29 6.11 -21.88
CA GLY A 139 -21.49 5.46 -21.36
C GLY A 139 -21.36 4.46 -20.23
N ALA A 140 -20.22 4.38 -19.52
CA ALA A 140 -20.14 3.51 -18.36
C ALA A 140 -21.04 4.01 -17.21
N ILE A 141 -22.12 3.27 -16.90
CA ILE A 141 -23.05 3.61 -15.81
C ILE A 141 -22.60 2.93 -14.50
N ARG A 142 -22.08 1.70 -14.58
CA ARG A 142 -21.61 0.93 -13.42
C ARG A 142 -20.21 0.40 -13.67
N THR A 143 -19.29 0.66 -12.75
CA THR A 143 -17.88 0.32 -12.92
C THR A 143 -17.30 -0.26 -11.63
N ASP A 144 -16.40 -1.25 -11.78
CA ASP A 144 -15.52 -1.67 -10.70
C ASP A 144 -14.38 -0.66 -10.52
N MET A 145 -14.54 0.24 -9.56
CA MET A 145 -13.56 1.29 -9.27
C MET A 145 -12.23 0.75 -8.74
N ALA A 146 -12.21 -0.44 -8.12
CA ALA A 146 -10.95 -1.06 -7.75
C ALA A 146 -10.15 -1.48 -8.99
N ARG A 147 -10.82 -2.01 -10.01
CA ARG A 147 -10.20 -2.32 -11.31
C ARG A 147 -9.77 -1.07 -12.05
N ALA A 148 -10.63 -0.05 -12.10
CA ALA A 148 -10.31 1.22 -12.72
C ALA A 148 -9.09 1.90 -12.08
N ALA A 149 -8.99 1.86 -10.75
CA ALA A 149 -7.83 2.35 -10.00
C ALA A 149 -6.55 1.56 -10.33
N THR A 150 -6.65 0.22 -10.39
CA THR A 150 -5.51 -0.64 -10.76
C THR A 150 -5.02 -0.33 -12.18
N ASP A 151 -5.91 -0.22 -13.15
CA ASP A 151 -5.54 0.08 -14.54
C ASP A 151 -4.86 1.45 -14.66
N ALA A 152 -5.36 2.49 -13.95
CA ALA A 152 -4.75 3.81 -13.93
C ALA A 152 -3.35 3.80 -13.29
N THR A 153 -3.20 3.22 -12.10
CA THR A 153 -1.92 3.19 -11.39
C THR A 153 -0.86 2.34 -12.10
N MET A 154 -1.25 1.22 -12.72
CA MET A 154 -0.36 0.43 -13.57
C MET A 154 0.14 1.23 -14.77
N GLN A 155 -0.74 1.93 -15.47
CA GLN A 155 -0.37 2.77 -16.61
C GLN A 155 0.55 3.91 -16.18
N ILE A 156 0.23 4.56 -15.05
CA ILE A 156 1.06 5.64 -14.51
C ILE A 156 2.47 5.15 -14.18
N ILE A 157 2.62 4.01 -13.51
CA ILE A 157 3.93 3.44 -13.21
C ILE A 157 4.71 3.11 -14.49
N ALA A 158 4.05 2.48 -15.46
CA ALA A 158 4.69 2.19 -16.73
C ALA A 158 5.14 3.47 -17.46
N ASP A 159 4.30 4.51 -17.47
CA ASP A 159 4.60 5.77 -18.15
C ASP A 159 5.65 6.62 -17.42
N THR A 160 5.63 6.63 -16.09
CA THR A 160 6.55 7.47 -15.30
C THR A 160 7.88 6.82 -14.97
N LEU A 161 7.89 5.50 -14.73
CA LEU A 161 9.09 4.80 -14.29
C LEU A 161 9.78 4.04 -15.43
N PHE A 162 9.06 3.60 -16.48
CA PHE A 162 9.56 2.71 -17.52
C PHE A 162 9.38 3.24 -18.96
N SER A 163 9.17 4.55 -19.14
CA SER A 163 8.99 5.20 -20.46
C SER A 163 7.89 4.57 -21.32
N SER A 164 6.77 4.20 -20.73
CA SER A 164 5.61 3.63 -21.43
C SER A 164 5.91 2.32 -22.19
N ASP A 165 6.82 1.48 -21.67
CA ASP A 165 7.13 0.20 -22.32
C ASP A 165 5.86 -0.65 -22.47
N ALA A 166 5.49 -0.93 -23.73
CA ALA A 166 4.24 -1.60 -24.06
C ALA A 166 4.12 -3.01 -23.44
N ARG A 167 5.25 -3.68 -23.17
CA ARG A 167 5.28 -5.01 -22.53
C ARG A 167 4.77 -4.99 -21.10
N LEU A 168 4.85 -3.83 -20.42
CA LEU A 168 4.44 -3.63 -19.02
C LEU A 168 3.02 -3.11 -18.88
N THR A 169 2.39 -2.61 -19.95
CA THR A 169 1.01 -2.07 -19.93
C THR A 169 -0.04 -3.05 -20.43
N THR A 170 0.35 -4.26 -20.81
CA THR A 170 -0.60 -5.28 -21.27
C THR A 170 -1.48 -5.81 -20.15
N ARG A 171 -2.70 -6.20 -20.47
CA ARG A 171 -3.58 -6.91 -19.55
C ARG A 171 -2.92 -8.16 -18.94
N ALA A 172 -2.13 -8.89 -19.74
CA ALA A 172 -1.38 -10.06 -19.29
C ALA A 172 -0.35 -9.69 -18.21
N ALA A 173 0.36 -8.56 -18.34
CA ALA A 173 1.27 -8.06 -17.29
C ALA A 173 0.52 -7.84 -15.97
N GLY A 174 -0.65 -7.18 -16.02
CA GLY A 174 -1.48 -6.97 -14.85
C GLY A 174 -1.92 -8.28 -14.18
N GLU A 175 -2.41 -9.25 -14.96
CA GLU A 175 -2.81 -10.56 -14.43
C GLU A 175 -1.63 -11.33 -13.80
N HIS A 176 -0.43 -11.18 -14.35
CA HIS A 176 0.78 -11.79 -13.78
C HIS A 176 1.19 -11.15 -12.45
N ILE A 177 1.03 -9.83 -12.32
CA ILE A 177 1.32 -9.10 -11.08
C ILE A 177 0.30 -9.46 -10.00
N ASP A 178 -0.99 -9.44 -10.33
CA ASP A 178 -2.06 -9.85 -9.41
C ASP A 178 -1.80 -11.25 -8.83
N ASN A 179 -1.36 -12.19 -9.68
CA ASN A 179 -1.01 -13.53 -9.26
C ASN A 179 0.19 -13.57 -8.29
N LEU A 180 1.20 -12.72 -8.49
CA LEU A 180 2.35 -12.60 -7.58
C LEU A 180 1.93 -12.04 -6.21
N VAL A 181 1.17 -10.97 -6.21
CA VAL A 181 0.68 -10.34 -4.98
C VAL A 181 -0.23 -11.28 -4.20
N MET A 182 -1.15 -11.98 -4.88
CA MET A 182 -2.02 -12.97 -4.23
C MET A 182 -1.22 -14.11 -3.59
N ALA A 183 -0.16 -14.57 -4.22
CA ALA A 183 0.68 -15.62 -3.67
C ALA A 183 1.49 -15.16 -2.45
N SER A 184 1.99 -13.91 -2.46
CA SER A 184 2.75 -13.33 -1.35
C SER A 184 1.90 -13.07 -0.11
N GLY A 185 0.60 -12.86 -0.27
CA GLY A 185 -0.33 -12.54 0.83
C GLY A 185 -0.89 -13.75 1.58
N GLN A 186 -0.66 -14.97 1.10
CA GLN A 186 -1.19 -16.17 1.76
C GLN A 186 -0.12 -16.85 2.60
N ALA A 187 -0.30 -16.85 3.93
CA ALA A 187 0.51 -17.70 4.81
C ALA A 187 0.23 -19.17 4.48
N ARG A 188 1.25 -19.90 4.01
CA ARG A 188 1.16 -21.30 3.62
C ARG A 188 2.07 -22.14 4.49
N ILE A 189 1.63 -23.33 4.84
CA ILE A 189 2.45 -24.28 5.60
C ILE A 189 3.73 -24.61 4.81
N SER A 190 3.63 -24.78 3.49
CA SER A 190 4.79 -25.00 2.62
C SER A 190 5.82 -23.87 2.72
N THR A 191 5.39 -22.63 2.79
CA THR A 191 6.30 -21.46 2.94
C THR A 191 6.89 -21.37 4.33
N ILE A 192 6.10 -21.65 5.36
CA ILE A 192 6.58 -21.67 6.76
C ILE A 192 7.67 -22.73 6.96
N LEU A 193 7.51 -23.88 6.30
CA LEU A 193 8.47 -24.99 6.35
C LEU A 193 9.64 -24.83 5.36
N GLY A 194 9.69 -23.76 4.55
CA GLY A 194 10.71 -23.58 3.52
C GLY A 194 10.56 -24.49 2.29
N LEU A 195 9.37 -25.07 2.10
CA LEU A 195 9.03 -26.02 1.02
C LEU A 195 8.24 -25.36 -0.13
N GLN A 196 8.32 -24.03 -0.27
CA GLN A 196 7.55 -23.29 -1.29
C GLN A 196 7.87 -23.71 -2.73
N ASP A 197 9.06 -24.21 -3.01
CA ASP A 197 9.45 -24.70 -4.34
C ASP A 197 8.73 -25.98 -4.73
N PHE A 198 8.28 -26.74 -3.77
CA PHE A 198 7.49 -27.97 -3.94
C PHE A 198 5.97 -27.73 -3.88
N ASP A 199 5.53 -26.47 -3.65
CA ASP A 199 4.10 -26.14 -3.64
C ASP A 199 3.53 -26.14 -5.07
N ILE A 200 2.80 -27.19 -5.42
CA ILE A 200 2.16 -27.41 -6.73
C ILE A 200 0.76 -26.80 -6.82
N SER A 201 0.33 -26.04 -5.82
CA SER A 201 -1.00 -25.42 -5.82
C SER A 201 -1.19 -24.51 -7.04
N PRO A 202 -2.44 -24.40 -7.58
CA PRO A 202 -2.73 -23.54 -8.74
C PRO A 202 -2.32 -22.07 -8.55
N VAL A 203 -2.34 -21.57 -7.31
CA VAL A 203 -1.94 -20.19 -6.99
C VAL A 203 -0.42 -20.04 -7.15
N MET A 204 0.38 -20.97 -6.62
CA MET A 204 1.84 -20.92 -6.79
C MET A 204 2.27 -21.17 -8.23
N ALA A 205 1.59 -22.05 -8.96
CA ALA A 205 1.84 -22.26 -10.38
C ALA A 205 1.60 -20.98 -11.21
N ARG A 206 0.54 -20.23 -10.91
CA ARG A 206 0.27 -18.93 -11.54
C ARG A 206 1.32 -17.89 -11.16
N ALA A 207 1.68 -17.81 -9.87
CA ALA A 207 2.71 -16.88 -9.38
C ALA A 207 4.09 -17.15 -10.02
N ARG A 208 4.49 -18.42 -10.16
CA ARG A 208 5.72 -18.79 -10.87
C ARG A 208 5.71 -18.32 -12.32
N ARG A 209 4.60 -18.50 -13.05
CA ARG A 209 4.45 -18.00 -14.42
C ARG A 209 4.54 -16.48 -14.48
N GLY A 210 3.87 -15.78 -13.55
CA GLY A 210 3.95 -14.33 -13.44
C GLY A 210 5.38 -13.84 -13.17
N ARG A 211 6.09 -14.49 -12.24
CA ARG A 211 7.50 -14.20 -11.95
C ARG A 211 8.38 -14.36 -13.17
N ILE A 212 8.25 -15.48 -13.89
CA ILE A 212 9.05 -15.76 -15.09
C ILE A 212 8.78 -14.69 -16.15
N TYR A 213 7.51 -14.36 -16.40
CA TYR A 213 7.13 -13.34 -17.36
C TYR A 213 7.76 -11.98 -17.02
N LEU A 214 7.55 -11.47 -15.80
CA LEU A 214 8.07 -10.17 -15.39
C LEU A 214 9.60 -10.13 -15.39
N ARG A 215 10.24 -11.19 -14.87
CA ARG A 215 11.70 -11.25 -14.86
C ARG A 215 12.29 -11.26 -16.26
N ASN A 216 11.76 -12.06 -17.19
CA ASN A 216 12.21 -12.11 -18.56
C ASN A 216 12.01 -10.76 -19.27
N THR A 217 10.82 -10.15 -19.12
CA THR A 217 10.51 -8.85 -19.72
C THR A 217 11.44 -7.76 -19.21
N LEU A 218 11.63 -7.67 -17.89
CA LEU A 218 12.47 -6.64 -17.29
C LEU A 218 13.97 -6.88 -17.53
N THR A 219 14.41 -8.15 -17.57
CA THR A 219 15.79 -8.48 -17.96
C THR A 219 16.08 -8.06 -19.40
N ALA A 220 15.16 -8.33 -20.32
CA ALA A 220 15.28 -7.86 -21.69
C ALA A 220 15.39 -6.33 -21.75
N LEU A 221 14.51 -5.62 -21.04
CA LEU A 221 14.52 -4.16 -20.98
C LEU A 221 15.83 -3.59 -20.39
N VAL A 222 16.36 -4.18 -19.30
CA VAL A 222 17.65 -3.76 -18.71
C VAL A 222 18.79 -3.94 -19.71
N ARG A 223 18.84 -5.08 -20.41
CA ARG A 223 19.88 -5.38 -21.41
C ARG A 223 19.78 -4.49 -22.64
N GLU A 224 18.58 -4.21 -23.13
CA GLU A 224 18.34 -3.26 -24.24
C GLU A 224 18.82 -1.85 -23.89
N ARG A 225 18.62 -1.40 -22.65
CA ARG A 225 19.07 -0.09 -22.17
C ARG A 225 20.58 -0.03 -21.90
N GLY A 226 21.19 -1.16 -21.55
CA GLY A 226 22.60 -1.27 -21.20
C GLY A 226 23.02 -0.45 -19.98
N PRO A 227 24.33 -0.41 -19.63
CA PRO A 227 24.85 0.31 -18.46
C PRO A 227 24.56 1.82 -18.46
N SER A 228 24.40 2.43 -19.64
CA SER A 228 24.06 3.85 -19.78
C SER A 228 22.61 4.18 -19.43
N GLY A 229 21.76 3.15 -19.21
CA GLY A 229 20.35 3.29 -18.86
C GLY A 229 19.43 3.64 -20.03
N GLY A 230 19.96 3.91 -21.23
CA GLY A 230 19.26 4.10 -22.50
C GLY A 230 18.36 5.34 -22.58
N ALA A 231 17.52 5.61 -21.60
CA ALA A 231 16.58 6.72 -21.57
C ALA A 231 16.82 7.64 -20.36
N ASP A 232 16.40 8.90 -20.48
CA ASP A 232 16.43 9.86 -19.37
C ASP A 232 15.11 9.79 -18.56
N ASP A 233 14.85 8.59 -18.02
CA ASP A 233 13.72 8.32 -17.15
C ASP A 233 14.20 7.75 -15.81
N PHE A 234 13.26 7.46 -14.92
CA PHE A 234 13.55 6.84 -13.61
C PHE A 234 14.38 5.57 -13.75
N PHE A 235 13.96 4.66 -14.63
CA PHE A 235 14.59 3.35 -14.73
C PHE A 235 15.99 3.44 -15.34
N GLY A 236 16.19 4.33 -16.30
CA GLY A 236 17.52 4.63 -16.83
C GLY A 236 18.47 5.21 -15.79
N GLY A 237 17.98 6.14 -14.96
CA GLY A 237 18.72 6.68 -13.82
C GLY A 237 19.09 5.61 -12.79
N LEU A 238 18.15 4.71 -12.46
CA LEU A 238 18.38 3.58 -11.55
C LEU A 238 19.46 2.63 -12.11
N ILE A 239 19.35 2.24 -13.39
CA ILE A 239 20.33 1.37 -14.04
C ILE A 239 21.73 2.00 -13.96
N ARG A 240 21.92 3.24 -14.39
CA ARG A 240 23.21 3.95 -14.31
C ARG A 240 23.79 3.91 -12.92
N ALA A 241 23.01 4.31 -11.92
CA ALA A 241 23.48 4.38 -10.53
C ALA A 241 23.81 3.00 -9.93
N LEU A 242 23.14 1.94 -10.36
CA LEU A 242 23.48 0.58 -9.95
C LEU A 242 24.79 0.10 -10.61
N TYR A 243 24.98 0.34 -11.90
CA TYR A 243 26.22 -0.03 -12.59
C TYR A 243 27.44 0.77 -12.08
N ASP A 244 27.24 1.99 -11.56
CA ASP A 244 28.30 2.78 -10.93
C ASP A 244 28.73 2.22 -9.56
N GLN A 245 27.88 1.48 -8.85
CA GLN A 245 28.11 1.06 -7.48
C GLN A 245 28.29 -0.46 -7.29
N PHE A 246 27.91 -1.27 -8.27
CA PHE A 246 27.94 -2.73 -8.21
C PHE A 246 28.59 -3.34 -9.45
N PRO A 247 29.18 -4.55 -9.32
CA PRO A 247 29.65 -5.32 -10.47
C PRO A 247 28.52 -5.53 -11.50
N ALA A 248 28.84 -5.57 -12.79
CA ALA A 248 27.85 -5.56 -13.88
C ALA A 248 26.73 -6.62 -13.73
N ALA A 249 27.09 -7.86 -13.38
CA ALA A 249 26.10 -8.95 -13.21
C ALA A 249 25.17 -8.70 -12.02
N GLU A 250 25.69 -8.13 -10.93
CA GLU A 250 24.91 -7.77 -9.75
C GLU A 250 24.02 -6.55 -10.03
N ALA A 251 24.56 -5.54 -10.71
CA ALA A 251 23.82 -4.34 -11.14
C ALA A 251 22.63 -4.70 -12.03
N GLU A 252 22.80 -5.60 -13.01
CA GLU A 252 21.71 -6.12 -13.87
C GLU A 252 20.64 -6.80 -12.99
N ALA A 253 21.03 -7.70 -12.10
CA ALA A 253 20.11 -8.41 -11.22
C ALA A 253 19.34 -7.47 -10.30
N LEU A 254 20.03 -6.49 -9.69
CA LEU A 254 19.40 -5.50 -8.80
C LEU A 254 18.47 -4.54 -9.57
N ALA A 255 18.81 -4.17 -10.80
CA ALA A 255 17.93 -3.36 -11.65
C ALA A 255 16.61 -4.07 -11.93
N VAL A 256 16.66 -5.36 -12.28
CA VAL A 256 15.47 -6.20 -12.50
C VAL A 256 14.68 -6.36 -11.21
N ASP A 257 15.32 -6.67 -10.08
CA ASP A 257 14.66 -6.89 -8.79
C ASP A 257 13.98 -5.63 -8.25
N ASN A 258 14.62 -4.47 -8.43
CA ASN A 258 14.02 -3.18 -8.07
C ASN A 258 12.87 -2.80 -9.01
N ALA A 259 13.00 -3.07 -10.33
CA ALA A 259 11.92 -2.84 -11.28
C ALA A 259 10.66 -3.67 -10.90
N ILE A 260 10.83 -4.96 -10.59
CA ILE A 260 9.72 -5.81 -10.09
C ILE A 260 9.14 -5.22 -8.80
N THR A 261 10.01 -4.80 -7.87
CA THR A 261 9.59 -4.21 -6.59
C THR A 261 8.72 -2.97 -6.80
N PHE A 262 9.15 -2.01 -7.64
CA PHE A 262 8.40 -0.77 -7.87
C PHE A 262 7.11 -1.02 -8.61
N TYR A 263 7.12 -1.93 -9.56
CA TYR A 263 5.95 -2.28 -10.33
C TYR A 263 4.87 -2.93 -9.43
N VAL A 264 5.28 -3.91 -8.60
CA VAL A 264 4.36 -4.61 -7.68
C VAL A 264 3.89 -3.70 -6.55
N ALA A 265 4.79 -2.96 -5.91
CA ALA A 265 4.46 -2.18 -4.72
C ALA A 265 3.68 -0.90 -5.06
N GLY A 266 3.92 -0.30 -6.23
CA GLY A 266 3.36 1.00 -6.56
C GLY A 266 1.91 0.96 -6.98
N HIS A 267 1.49 -0.01 -7.80
CA HIS A 267 0.12 0.00 -8.32
C HIS A 267 -0.93 -0.44 -7.31
N GLU A 268 -0.72 -1.52 -6.56
CA GLU A 268 -1.77 -2.10 -5.72
C GLU A 268 -2.08 -1.25 -4.49
N THR A 269 -1.08 -0.65 -3.87
CA THR A 269 -1.28 0.16 -2.65
C THR A 269 -2.06 1.44 -2.94
N THR A 270 -1.70 2.17 -4.00
CA THR A 270 -2.40 3.40 -4.41
C THR A 270 -3.79 3.08 -4.94
N SER A 271 -3.96 2.02 -5.75
CA SER A 271 -5.28 1.63 -6.25
C SER A 271 -6.26 1.27 -5.13
N ASN A 272 -5.79 0.59 -4.07
CA ASN A 272 -6.62 0.32 -2.91
C ASN A 272 -7.00 1.60 -2.15
N ALA A 273 -6.06 2.53 -1.95
CA ALA A 273 -6.36 3.82 -1.34
C ALA A 273 -7.43 4.59 -2.14
N LEU A 274 -7.32 4.61 -3.47
CA LEU A 274 -8.30 5.22 -4.38
C LEU A 274 -9.67 4.56 -4.26
N ALA A 275 -9.74 3.24 -4.32
CA ALA A 275 -10.98 2.50 -4.24
C ALA A 275 -11.74 2.73 -2.93
N TRP A 276 -11.02 2.76 -1.80
CA TRP A 276 -11.64 3.05 -0.51
C TRP A 276 -12.02 4.53 -0.35
N THR A 277 -11.23 5.46 -0.91
CA THR A 277 -11.56 6.89 -0.87
C THR A 277 -12.84 7.18 -1.66
N ILE A 278 -12.96 6.65 -2.87
CA ILE A 278 -14.16 6.90 -3.70
C ILE A 278 -15.40 6.20 -3.12
N TYR A 279 -15.25 5.05 -2.44
CA TYR A 279 -16.32 4.42 -1.68
C TYR A 279 -16.85 5.33 -0.56
N LEU A 280 -15.96 5.92 0.22
CA LEU A 280 -16.33 6.83 1.32
C LEU A 280 -17.04 8.08 0.78
N LEU A 281 -16.57 8.62 -0.33
CA LEU A 281 -17.21 9.75 -1.00
C LEU A 281 -18.57 9.38 -1.61
N ALA A 282 -18.70 8.20 -2.22
CA ALA A 282 -19.98 7.71 -2.76
C ALA A 282 -21.04 7.51 -1.67
N ALA A 283 -20.62 7.21 -0.45
CA ALA A 283 -21.51 7.10 0.71
C ALA A 283 -21.87 8.46 1.34
N GLN A 284 -21.23 9.57 0.89
CA GLN A 284 -21.42 10.90 1.46
C GLN A 284 -21.57 11.96 0.35
N PRO A 285 -22.76 12.05 -0.29
CA PRO A 285 -22.97 12.89 -1.47
C PRO A 285 -22.64 14.38 -1.27
N ALA A 286 -22.96 14.96 -0.12
CA ALA A 286 -22.65 16.37 0.15
C ALA A 286 -21.14 16.63 0.19
N LEU A 287 -20.39 15.80 0.91
CA LEU A 287 -18.92 15.90 0.97
C LEU A 287 -18.28 15.61 -0.40
N GLN A 288 -18.86 14.69 -1.17
CA GLN A 288 -18.39 14.43 -2.52
C GLN A 288 -18.54 15.67 -3.41
N GLU A 289 -19.63 16.43 -3.28
CA GLU A 289 -19.86 17.65 -4.05
C GLU A 289 -18.87 18.76 -3.65
N ASP A 290 -18.58 18.93 -2.34
CA ASP A 290 -17.58 19.87 -1.86
C ASP A 290 -16.18 19.50 -2.40
N ALA A 291 -15.81 18.22 -2.34
CA ALA A 291 -14.54 17.72 -2.88
C ALA A 291 -14.47 17.86 -4.42
N ARG A 292 -15.61 17.72 -5.12
CA ARG A 292 -15.70 17.95 -6.56
C ARG A 292 -15.49 19.42 -6.91
N ALA A 293 -16.10 20.33 -6.18
CA ALA A 293 -15.92 21.76 -6.39
C ALA A 293 -14.44 22.18 -6.22
N GLU A 294 -13.78 21.67 -5.18
CA GLU A 294 -12.34 21.88 -4.97
C GLU A 294 -11.50 21.30 -6.12
N ALA A 295 -11.82 20.08 -6.56
CA ALA A 295 -11.12 19.40 -7.65
C ALA A 295 -11.23 20.16 -8.98
N VAL A 296 -12.44 20.62 -9.35
CA VAL A 296 -12.68 21.41 -10.55
C VAL A 296 -11.85 22.70 -10.53
N ALA A 297 -11.90 23.44 -9.43
CA ALA A 297 -11.10 24.66 -9.27
C ALA A 297 -9.58 24.39 -9.35
N ALA A 298 -9.14 23.26 -8.84
CA ALA A 298 -7.73 22.88 -8.86
C ALA A 298 -7.23 22.45 -10.26
N LEU A 299 -8.09 21.89 -11.09
CA LEU A 299 -7.72 21.45 -12.46
C LEU A 299 -7.47 22.60 -13.42
N ASP A 300 -7.99 23.79 -13.17
CA ASP A 300 -7.73 24.99 -13.98
C ASP A 300 -6.29 25.55 -13.83
N GLY A 301 -5.51 25.04 -12.88
CA GLY A 301 -4.16 25.49 -12.61
C GLY A 301 -3.06 24.51 -13.01
N ASP A 302 -1.82 24.79 -12.58
CA ASP A 302 -0.68 23.92 -12.84
C ASP A 302 -0.83 22.57 -12.14
N VAL A 303 -0.79 21.50 -12.92
CA VAL A 303 -0.93 20.12 -12.43
C VAL A 303 0.23 19.71 -11.49
N ALA A 304 1.41 20.31 -11.63
CA ALA A 304 2.56 20.02 -10.76
C ALA A 304 2.29 20.42 -9.29
N THR A 305 1.41 21.40 -9.07
CA THR A 305 1.00 21.89 -7.75
C THR A 305 -0.43 21.47 -7.36
N LEU A 306 -1.13 20.69 -8.19
CA LEU A 306 -2.52 20.29 -7.95
C LEU A 306 -2.69 19.65 -6.56
N ALA A 307 -1.82 18.76 -6.19
CA ALA A 307 -1.88 18.05 -4.89
C ALA A 307 -1.78 18.99 -3.67
N ASP A 308 -1.21 20.15 -3.82
CA ASP A 308 -1.11 21.17 -2.76
C ASP A 308 -2.32 22.13 -2.74
N ARG A 309 -3.17 22.08 -3.80
CA ARG A 309 -4.36 22.93 -3.98
C ARG A 309 -5.69 22.20 -3.71
N VAL A 310 -5.63 20.95 -3.26
CA VAL A 310 -6.81 20.13 -2.91
C VAL A 310 -6.74 19.66 -1.44
N PRO A 311 -6.74 20.58 -0.47
CA PRO A 311 -6.59 20.24 0.95
C PRO A 311 -7.75 19.42 1.50
N LEU A 312 -9.00 19.64 1.07
CA LEU A 312 -10.15 18.85 1.48
C LEU A 312 -10.01 17.42 0.96
N LEU A 313 -9.71 17.24 -0.31
CA LEU A 313 -9.51 15.93 -0.91
C LEU A 313 -8.34 15.20 -0.26
N ARG A 314 -7.29 15.93 0.15
CA ARG A 314 -6.18 15.37 0.91
C ARG A 314 -6.61 14.88 2.30
N GLN A 315 -7.43 15.61 3.03
CA GLN A 315 -7.97 15.17 4.33
C GLN A 315 -8.82 13.92 4.18
N ILE A 316 -9.65 13.87 3.14
CA ILE A 316 -10.48 12.69 2.83
C ILE A 316 -9.62 11.47 2.51
N LEU A 317 -8.57 11.62 1.71
CA LEU A 317 -7.62 10.55 1.40
C LEU A 317 -6.87 10.07 2.65
N ASP A 318 -6.40 10.98 3.51
CA ASP A 318 -5.74 10.63 4.76
C ASP A 318 -6.69 9.84 5.69
N GLU A 319 -7.96 10.26 5.81
CA GLU A 319 -8.96 9.54 6.61
C GLU A 319 -9.33 8.18 5.98
N ALA A 320 -9.41 8.09 4.66
CA ALA A 320 -9.59 6.82 3.98
C ALA A 320 -8.44 5.85 4.28
N MET A 321 -7.19 6.31 4.25
CA MET A 321 -6.02 5.49 4.60
C MET A 321 -5.94 5.19 6.11
N ARG A 322 -6.54 6.01 6.98
CA ARG A 322 -6.69 5.67 8.40
C ARG A 322 -7.65 4.49 8.57
N LEU A 323 -8.83 4.58 7.96
CA LEU A 323 -9.85 3.52 8.05
C LEU A 323 -9.46 2.27 7.25
N TYR A 324 -8.83 2.42 6.11
CA TYR A 324 -8.44 1.33 5.21
C TYR A 324 -6.95 1.46 4.82
N PRO A 325 -6.02 1.25 5.79
CA PRO A 325 -4.60 1.38 5.50
C PRO A 325 -4.19 0.37 4.42
N PRO A 326 -3.58 0.81 3.30
CA PRO A 326 -3.17 -0.09 2.22
C PRO A 326 -2.28 -1.24 2.69
N ALA A 327 -1.41 -0.99 3.68
CA ALA A 327 -0.65 -2.00 4.40
C ALA A 327 -1.17 -2.11 5.84
N PRO A 328 -2.09 -3.05 6.16
CA PRO A 328 -2.73 -3.12 7.47
C PRO A 328 -1.80 -3.62 8.58
N ARG A 329 -0.66 -4.22 8.22
CA ARG A 329 0.31 -4.81 9.14
C ARG A 329 1.71 -4.76 8.57
N PHE A 330 2.71 -4.61 9.45
CA PHE A 330 4.11 -4.92 9.17
C PHE A 330 4.82 -5.40 10.44
N ASP A 331 5.82 -6.25 10.28
CA ASP A 331 6.48 -6.92 11.38
C ASP A 331 7.98 -6.58 11.42
N ARG A 332 8.56 -6.74 12.61
CA ARG A 332 10.00 -6.72 12.87
C ARG A 332 10.40 -7.94 13.68
N GLU A 333 11.61 -8.42 13.49
CA GLU A 333 12.24 -9.49 14.27
C GLU A 333 13.38 -8.88 15.08
N ALA A 334 13.40 -9.15 16.39
CA ALA A 334 14.45 -8.70 17.28
C ALA A 334 15.73 -9.55 17.08
N LEU A 335 16.87 -8.90 16.85
CA LEU A 335 18.17 -9.57 16.72
C LEU A 335 18.76 -9.93 18.08
N ALA A 336 18.61 -9.04 19.05
CA ALA A 336 19.10 -9.16 20.40
C ALA A 336 17.99 -8.87 21.41
N ALA A 337 18.22 -9.19 22.67
CA ALA A 337 17.29 -8.83 23.75
C ALA A 337 17.06 -7.32 23.81
N ASP A 338 15.82 -6.91 24.04
CA ASP A 338 15.43 -5.53 24.26
C ASP A 338 14.29 -5.45 25.28
N ARG A 339 13.93 -4.24 25.66
CA ARG A 339 12.82 -3.95 26.55
C ARG A 339 11.93 -2.87 25.94
N LEU A 340 10.66 -3.22 25.74
CA LEU A 340 9.63 -2.29 25.28
C LEU A 340 8.73 -1.93 26.46
N GLY A 341 9.01 -0.77 27.10
CA GLY A 341 8.38 -0.41 28.37
C GLY A 341 8.72 -1.47 29.45
N GLU A 342 7.70 -2.11 30.00
CA GLU A 342 7.83 -3.20 31.00
C GLU A 342 8.00 -4.59 30.36
N VAL A 343 7.99 -4.69 29.03
CA VAL A 343 7.97 -5.97 28.31
C VAL A 343 9.37 -6.36 27.84
N GLU A 344 9.80 -7.55 28.20
CA GLU A 344 11.02 -8.15 27.70
C GLU A 344 10.81 -8.77 26.31
N ILE A 345 11.70 -8.48 25.38
CA ILE A 345 11.78 -9.01 24.04
C ILE A 345 13.01 -9.90 23.94
N ALA A 346 12.82 -11.15 23.57
CA ALA A 346 13.94 -12.07 23.35
C ALA A 346 14.43 -12.01 21.89
N PRO A 347 15.68 -12.42 21.62
CA PRO A 347 16.17 -12.58 20.26
C PRO A 347 15.26 -13.55 19.47
N GLY A 348 14.88 -13.17 18.25
CA GLY A 348 13.99 -13.93 17.40
C GLY A 348 12.50 -13.69 17.64
N ASP A 349 12.11 -12.94 18.68
CA ASP A 349 10.73 -12.53 18.89
C ASP A 349 10.27 -11.58 17.78
N LEU A 350 9.01 -11.71 17.39
CA LEU A 350 8.38 -10.85 16.38
C LEU A 350 7.64 -9.71 17.04
N VAL A 351 7.94 -8.48 16.66
CA VAL A 351 7.16 -7.29 17.00
C VAL A 351 6.26 -6.95 15.82
N SER A 352 4.96 -7.11 16.01
CA SER A 352 3.93 -6.92 14.99
C SER A 352 3.23 -5.59 15.20
N ILE A 353 3.38 -4.68 14.25
CA ILE A 353 2.80 -3.34 14.25
C ILE A 353 1.63 -3.36 13.28
N TRP A 354 0.47 -2.94 13.75
CA TRP A 354 -0.78 -3.01 13.02
C TRP A 354 -1.40 -1.63 12.81
N PRO A 355 -1.14 -0.93 11.68
CA PRO A 355 -1.88 0.28 11.32
C PRO A 355 -3.39 0.08 11.42
N TRP A 356 -3.93 -1.09 11.05
CA TRP A 356 -5.34 -1.43 11.22
C TRP A 356 -5.87 -1.25 12.64
N LEU A 357 -5.09 -1.60 13.67
CA LEU A 357 -5.46 -1.44 15.08
C LEU A 357 -5.14 -0.05 15.60
N ILE A 358 -3.94 0.46 15.32
CA ILE A 358 -3.47 1.79 15.77
C ILE A 358 -4.42 2.87 15.29
N HIS A 359 -4.81 2.81 14.02
CA HIS A 359 -5.71 3.78 13.40
C HIS A 359 -7.16 3.69 13.91
N ARG A 360 -7.49 2.64 14.66
CA ARG A 360 -8.81 2.42 15.28
C ARG A 360 -8.75 2.30 16.81
N HIS A 361 -7.60 2.61 17.40
CA HIS A 361 -7.40 2.46 18.83
C HIS A 361 -8.19 3.53 19.61
N ARG A 362 -9.07 3.10 20.54
CA ARG A 362 -10.01 3.99 21.24
C ARG A 362 -9.35 4.99 22.17
N LYS A 363 -8.12 4.71 22.65
CA LYS A 363 -7.32 5.67 23.43
C LYS A 363 -6.57 6.69 22.58
N LEU A 364 -6.52 6.49 21.26
CA LEU A 364 -5.80 7.36 20.33
C LEU A 364 -6.75 8.21 19.48
N TRP A 365 -7.97 7.74 19.23
CA TRP A 365 -8.92 8.37 18.33
C TRP A 365 -10.31 8.41 18.96
N ASP A 366 -10.95 9.57 18.96
CA ASP A 366 -12.37 9.71 19.31
C ASP A 366 -13.22 9.09 18.20
N ASN A 367 -14.23 8.26 18.56
CA ASN A 367 -15.09 7.56 17.61
C ASN A 367 -14.29 6.89 16.46
N PRO A 368 -13.32 6.01 16.75
CA PRO A 368 -12.30 5.54 15.81
C PRO A 368 -12.85 4.81 14.58
N ASP A 369 -14.05 4.25 14.67
CA ASP A 369 -14.67 3.52 13.55
C ASP A 369 -15.47 4.44 12.61
N ALA A 370 -15.79 5.66 13.04
CA ALA A 370 -16.51 6.62 12.24
C ALA A 370 -15.55 7.33 11.25
N PHE A 371 -16.08 7.64 10.06
CA PHE A 371 -15.41 8.50 9.09
C PHE A 371 -15.54 9.96 9.54
N ASP A 372 -14.41 10.64 9.65
CA ASP A 372 -14.32 12.07 9.96
C ASP A 372 -13.03 12.66 9.38
N HIS A 373 -13.10 13.26 8.19
CA HIS A 373 -11.95 13.86 7.52
C HIS A 373 -11.34 15.04 8.27
N MET A 374 -12.11 15.70 9.18
CA MET A 374 -11.63 16.83 9.99
C MET A 374 -10.52 16.45 10.96
N ARG A 375 -10.33 15.17 11.26
CA ARG A 375 -9.14 14.66 12.00
C ARG A 375 -7.82 15.02 11.35
N PHE A 376 -7.84 15.25 10.03
CA PHE A 376 -6.69 15.62 9.22
C PHE A 376 -6.69 17.09 8.79
N ALA A 377 -7.58 17.93 9.35
CA ALA A 377 -7.42 19.37 9.29
C ALA A 377 -6.07 19.78 9.92
N PRO A 378 -5.40 20.83 9.43
CA PRO A 378 -4.03 21.18 9.84
C PRO A 378 -3.83 21.23 11.36
N GLU A 379 -4.75 21.86 12.09
CA GLU A 379 -4.67 22.01 13.55
C GLU A 379 -4.89 20.71 14.31
N ALA A 380 -5.75 19.83 13.79
CA ALA A 380 -6.00 18.51 14.39
C ALA A 380 -4.82 17.56 14.08
N LYS A 381 -4.36 17.55 12.84
CA LYS A 381 -3.24 16.73 12.39
C LYS A 381 -1.93 17.05 13.11
N ALA A 382 -1.68 18.33 13.42
CA ALA A 382 -0.51 18.77 14.15
C ALA A 382 -0.43 18.23 15.59
N LYS A 383 -1.55 17.78 16.16
CA LYS A 383 -1.63 17.21 17.52
C LYS A 383 -1.44 15.70 17.54
N LEU A 384 -1.45 15.04 16.39
CA LEU A 384 -1.28 13.59 16.32
C LEU A 384 0.16 13.20 16.67
N HIS A 385 0.31 12.15 17.48
CA HIS A 385 1.62 11.55 17.66
C HIS A 385 2.14 11.00 16.32
N ARG A 386 3.44 11.14 16.05
CA ARG A 386 4.06 10.74 14.78
C ARG A 386 3.77 9.30 14.35
N PHE A 387 3.64 8.38 15.32
CA PHE A 387 3.38 6.96 15.08
C PHE A 387 1.91 6.56 15.34
N GLN A 388 1.02 7.52 15.52
CA GLN A 388 -0.42 7.28 15.62
C GLN A 388 -1.08 7.09 14.25
N TYR A 389 -0.47 7.63 13.17
CA TYR A 389 -0.95 7.52 11.80
C TYR A 389 0.17 7.04 10.87
N LEU A 390 0.09 5.79 10.39
CA LEU A 390 1.17 5.05 9.74
C LEU A 390 0.77 4.46 8.37
N PRO A 391 0.13 5.21 7.45
CA PRO A 391 -0.31 4.64 6.18
C PRO A 391 0.86 4.23 5.28
N PHE A 392 2.04 4.81 5.48
CA PHE A 392 3.28 4.56 4.75
C PHE A 392 4.35 3.86 5.61
N GLY A 393 3.94 3.27 6.75
CA GLY A 393 4.88 2.76 7.74
C GLY A 393 5.66 3.86 8.46
N GLY A 394 6.84 3.54 9.00
CA GLY A 394 7.63 4.50 9.77
C GLY A 394 9.10 4.12 9.88
N GLY A 395 9.88 5.05 10.49
CA GLY A 395 11.31 4.88 10.71
C GLY A 395 12.12 4.88 9.41
N GLN A 396 13.28 4.22 9.45
CA GLN A 396 14.18 4.17 8.28
C GLN A 396 13.57 3.46 7.06
N ARG A 397 12.59 2.60 7.27
CA ARG A 397 11.89 1.82 6.24
C ARG A 397 10.56 2.46 5.78
N VAL A 398 10.34 3.73 6.10
CA VAL A 398 9.17 4.47 5.60
C VAL A 398 9.12 4.39 4.07
N CYS A 399 7.91 4.32 3.50
CA CYS A 399 7.71 4.20 2.07
C CYS A 399 8.50 5.28 1.30
N VAL A 400 9.33 4.85 0.34
CA VAL A 400 10.12 5.78 -0.48
C VAL A 400 9.23 6.56 -1.44
N GLY A 401 8.16 5.93 -1.95
CA GLY A 401 7.21 6.52 -2.89
C GLY A 401 6.03 7.24 -2.23
N ALA A 402 6.07 7.57 -0.93
CA ALA A 402 4.91 8.17 -0.22
C ALA A 402 4.42 9.47 -0.90
N ARG A 403 5.33 10.37 -1.27
CA ARG A 403 4.96 11.62 -1.98
C ARG A 403 4.37 11.33 -3.36
N PHE A 404 4.96 10.40 -4.10
CA PHE A 404 4.46 9.97 -5.41
C PHE A 404 3.03 9.43 -5.29
N ALA A 405 2.79 8.48 -4.37
CA ALA A 405 1.47 7.88 -4.16
C ALA A 405 0.39 8.91 -3.79
N ILE A 406 0.74 9.91 -2.98
CA ILE A 406 -0.19 10.99 -2.61
C ILE A 406 -0.51 11.87 -3.82
N VAL A 407 0.49 12.30 -4.58
CA VAL A 407 0.28 13.12 -5.79
C VAL A 407 -0.53 12.34 -6.82
N GLU A 408 -0.17 11.08 -7.05
CA GLU A 408 -0.89 10.17 -7.94
C GLU A 408 -2.37 10.04 -7.54
N ALA A 409 -2.64 9.73 -6.28
CA ALA A 409 -4.00 9.55 -5.80
C ALA A 409 -4.83 10.82 -5.91
N LEU A 410 -4.28 11.97 -5.52
CA LEU A 410 -5.01 13.25 -5.56
C LEU A 410 -5.30 13.71 -6.98
N VAL A 411 -4.35 13.55 -7.92
CA VAL A 411 -4.56 13.88 -9.33
C VAL A 411 -5.63 12.98 -9.95
N ILE A 412 -5.59 11.67 -9.70
CA ILE A 412 -6.61 10.74 -10.22
C ILE A 412 -7.98 11.09 -9.64
N LEU A 413 -8.10 11.25 -8.32
CA LEU A 413 -9.36 11.58 -7.65
C LEU A 413 -9.94 12.91 -8.16
N ALA A 414 -9.10 13.92 -8.38
CA ALA A 414 -9.55 15.21 -8.92
C ALA A 414 -10.17 15.05 -10.31
N HIS A 415 -9.54 14.31 -11.22
CA HIS A 415 -10.09 14.04 -12.56
C HIS A 415 -11.39 13.23 -12.49
N TRP A 416 -11.46 12.21 -11.62
CA TRP A 416 -12.65 11.40 -11.44
C TRP A 416 -13.85 12.22 -10.95
N LEU A 417 -13.64 13.01 -9.88
CA LEU A 417 -14.68 13.83 -9.28
C LEU A 417 -15.13 14.97 -10.19
N ALA A 418 -14.22 15.59 -10.93
CA ALA A 418 -14.57 16.63 -11.88
C ALA A 418 -15.47 16.10 -13.02
N ALA A 419 -15.35 14.83 -13.38
CA ALA A 419 -16.07 14.25 -14.50
C ALA A 419 -17.35 13.51 -14.12
N ARG A 420 -17.44 12.96 -12.92
CA ARG A 420 -18.51 12.04 -12.50
C ARG A 420 -18.91 12.21 -11.05
N ARG A 421 -20.21 11.98 -10.78
CA ARG A 421 -20.73 11.67 -9.45
C ARG A 421 -20.79 10.18 -9.27
N PHE A 422 -20.44 9.74 -8.08
CA PHE A 422 -20.39 8.32 -7.71
C PHE A 422 -21.42 8.03 -6.65
N SER A 423 -22.11 6.90 -6.78
CA SER A 423 -23.06 6.42 -5.76
C SER A 423 -22.92 4.92 -5.56
N LEU A 424 -23.39 4.44 -4.41
CA LEU A 424 -23.41 3.02 -4.09
C LEU A 424 -24.63 2.36 -4.75
N PRO A 425 -24.44 1.28 -5.53
CA PRO A 425 -25.56 0.50 -6.03
C PRO A 425 -26.41 -0.05 -4.88
N ALA A 426 -27.72 -0.10 -5.07
CA ALA A 426 -28.63 -0.65 -4.07
C ALA A 426 -28.21 -2.08 -3.66
N GLY A 427 -28.11 -2.32 -2.35
CA GLY A 427 -27.74 -3.61 -1.78
C GLY A 427 -26.23 -3.97 -1.90
N PHE A 428 -25.41 -3.13 -2.49
CA PHE A 428 -23.96 -3.36 -2.54
C PHE A 428 -23.28 -2.92 -1.25
N THR A 429 -22.49 -3.82 -0.68
CA THR A 429 -21.62 -3.53 0.46
C THR A 429 -20.24 -4.12 0.17
N PRO A 430 -19.19 -3.30 0.07
CA PRO A 430 -17.85 -3.81 -0.19
C PRO A 430 -17.35 -4.63 1.01
N TYR A 431 -16.53 -5.64 0.77
CA TYR A 431 -15.95 -6.46 1.83
C TYR A 431 -14.45 -6.22 1.94
N PRO A 432 -13.96 -5.64 3.08
CA PRO A 432 -12.54 -5.39 3.26
C PRO A 432 -11.78 -6.68 3.55
N MET A 433 -10.79 -6.97 2.73
CA MET A 433 -9.93 -8.14 2.83
C MET A 433 -8.47 -7.72 2.96
N GLY A 434 -7.89 -7.93 4.14
CA GLY A 434 -6.48 -7.72 4.43
C GLY A 434 -5.67 -8.99 4.15
N THR A 435 -4.69 -8.87 3.27
CA THR A 435 -3.66 -9.87 3.03
C THR A 435 -2.28 -9.22 3.28
N VAL A 436 -1.42 -9.04 2.28
CA VAL A 436 -0.30 -8.08 2.33
C VAL A 436 -0.85 -6.66 2.28
N THR A 437 -1.83 -6.45 1.42
CA THR A 437 -2.55 -5.20 1.22
C THR A 437 -4.01 -5.35 1.64
N LEU A 438 -4.69 -4.22 1.85
CA LEU A 438 -6.10 -4.16 2.19
C LEU A 438 -6.92 -3.73 0.99
N ARG A 439 -7.68 -4.67 0.41
CA ARG A 439 -8.44 -4.47 -0.82
C ARG A 439 -9.93 -4.81 -0.66
N PRO A 440 -10.82 -4.26 -1.48
CA PRO A 440 -12.21 -4.71 -1.55
C PRO A 440 -12.28 -6.08 -2.26
N LYS A 441 -12.75 -7.11 -1.56
CA LYS A 441 -12.95 -8.45 -2.12
C LYS A 441 -14.13 -8.43 -3.11
N GLY A 442 -13.88 -8.85 -4.33
CA GLY A 442 -14.90 -8.89 -5.38
C GLY A 442 -15.12 -7.56 -6.11
N GLY A 443 -14.20 -6.58 -5.91
CA GLY A 443 -14.24 -5.28 -6.57
C GLY A 443 -14.94 -4.20 -5.75
N MET A 444 -14.85 -2.96 -6.24
CA MET A 444 -15.54 -1.78 -5.70
C MET A 444 -16.52 -1.27 -6.74
N TRP A 445 -17.70 -1.86 -6.76
CA TRP A 445 -18.73 -1.53 -7.75
C TRP A 445 -19.49 -0.26 -7.37
N LEU A 446 -19.37 0.78 -8.20
CA LEU A 446 -20.09 2.04 -8.04
C LEU A 446 -20.90 2.36 -9.29
N GLU A 447 -21.98 3.11 -9.11
CA GLU A 447 -22.73 3.77 -10.19
C GLU A 447 -22.10 5.14 -10.43
N MET A 448 -22.06 5.55 -11.68
CA MET A 448 -21.48 6.83 -12.11
C MET A 448 -22.50 7.60 -12.94
N GLU A 449 -22.71 8.87 -12.59
CA GLU A 449 -23.54 9.82 -13.32
C GLU A 449 -22.68 10.95 -13.88
N PRO A 450 -23.00 11.48 -15.07
CA PRO A 450 -22.40 12.71 -15.57
C PRO A 450 -22.59 13.86 -14.58
N VAL A 451 -21.64 14.78 -14.53
CA VAL A 451 -21.73 16.03 -13.75
C VAL A 451 -22.42 17.12 -14.53
#